data_9bebe9bc9f3c4d42237782d4ea871902
#
_entry.id   9bebe9bc9f3c4d42237782d4ea871902
#
_cell.length_a   1.000
_cell.length_b   1.000
_cell.length_c   1.000
_cell.angle_alpha   90.00
_cell.angle_beta   90.00
_cell.angle_gamma   90.00
#
_symmetry.space_group_name_H-M   'P 1'
#
loop_
_entity.id
_entity.type
_entity.pdbx_description
1 polymer ?
#
loop_
_entity_poly.entity_id
_entity_poly.type
_entity_poly.pdbx_seq_one_letter_code
_entity_poly.pdbx_strand_id
1 'polypeptide(L)'
;MIVLIDNYDSFSYNVYQLIGSVEPDIKVVRNDEYTVEEIEAMKPEALILSPGPGKPADAGVCIEAIRYFAGKLPIFGICLGHQAICEAFGGRVSYAKELMHGKKKTIYTVGKSKIFEGLGDSFQAARYHSLAAVRDELPDTLRVTAEAEDGEIMAVEHTEYPIYGVQFHPESVMTPDGKVMVQNFINIVKR
;
A
#
# COMPACT_ATOMS: atom_id res chain seq x y z
N MET A 1 11.67 -0.39 -14.53
CA MET A 1 10.71 0.72 -14.35
C MET A 1 9.58 0.30 -13.43
N ILE A 2 9.23 1.15 -12.48
CA ILE A 2 8.09 0.95 -11.60
C ILE A 2 6.94 1.81 -12.10
N VAL A 3 5.73 1.27 -12.14
CA VAL A 3 4.53 2.05 -12.42
C VAL A 3 3.88 2.45 -11.10
N LEU A 4 3.74 3.75 -10.88
CA LEU A 4 3.01 4.32 -9.75
C LEU A 4 1.61 4.73 -10.25
N ILE A 5 0.59 4.04 -9.77
CA ILE A 5 -0.79 4.40 -10.08
C ILE A 5 -1.23 5.50 -9.11
N ASP A 6 -1.44 6.70 -9.64
CA ASP A 6 -1.85 7.86 -8.88
C ASP A 6 -3.38 7.91 -8.76
N ASN A 7 -3.86 7.86 -7.54
CA ASN A 7 -5.29 7.91 -7.22
C ASN A 7 -5.80 9.33 -6.97
N TYR A 8 -5.24 10.31 -7.67
CA TYR A 8 -5.60 11.73 -7.51
C TYR A 8 -5.37 12.22 -6.08
N ASP A 9 -4.29 11.75 -5.49
CA ASP A 9 -3.92 12.08 -4.12
C ASP A 9 -3.23 13.45 -4.04
N SER A 10 -3.58 14.26 -3.05
CA SER A 10 -2.93 15.54 -2.81
C SER A 10 -1.46 15.40 -2.37
N PHE A 11 -1.05 14.21 -1.93
CA PHE A 11 0.33 13.93 -1.51
C PHE A 11 1.09 13.05 -2.50
N SER A 12 0.60 12.87 -3.73
CA SER A 12 1.23 12.05 -4.78
C SER A 12 2.68 12.43 -5.03
N TYR A 13 2.98 13.72 -4.98
CA TYR A 13 4.34 14.22 -5.19
C TYR A 13 5.30 13.69 -4.09
N ASN A 14 4.84 13.63 -2.85
CA ASN A 14 5.64 13.10 -1.74
C ASN A 14 5.88 11.60 -1.89
N VAL A 15 4.88 10.85 -2.35
CA VAL A 15 5.03 9.42 -2.66
C VAL A 15 6.05 9.24 -3.78
N TYR A 16 5.91 9.98 -4.86
CA TYR A 16 6.84 9.95 -5.99
C TYR A 16 8.28 10.24 -5.53
N GLN A 17 8.48 11.27 -4.71
CA GLN A 17 9.79 11.63 -4.19
C GLN A 17 10.39 10.54 -3.30
N LEU A 18 9.57 9.96 -2.43
CA LEU A 18 10.04 8.89 -1.54
C LEU A 18 10.53 7.69 -2.34
N ILE A 19 9.71 7.23 -3.30
CA ILE A 19 10.08 6.09 -4.16
C ILE A 19 11.30 6.46 -4.99
N GLY A 20 11.30 7.65 -5.58
CA GLY A 20 12.39 8.14 -6.44
C GLY A 20 13.72 8.29 -5.72
N SER A 21 13.71 8.47 -4.40
CA SER A 21 14.94 8.52 -3.60
C SER A 21 15.64 7.15 -3.50
N VAL A 22 14.92 6.08 -3.79
CA VAL A 22 15.39 4.69 -3.75
C VAL A 22 15.52 4.11 -5.17
N GLU A 23 14.51 4.34 -6.00
CA GLU A 23 14.44 3.87 -7.39
C GLU A 23 13.91 4.99 -8.27
N PRO A 24 14.76 5.67 -9.04
CA PRO A 24 14.34 6.82 -9.85
C PRO A 24 13.58 6.48 -11.12
N ASP A 25 13.63 5.24 -11.60
CA ASP A 25 12.95 4.84 -12.83
C ASP A 25 11.47 4.53 -12.56
N ILE A 26 10.65 5.58 -12.52
CA ILE A 26 9.24 5.52 -12.17
C ILE A 26 8.42 6.17 -13.29
N LYS A 27 7.34 5.50 -13.68
CA LYS A 27 6.30 6.12 -14.53
C LYS A 27 5.03 6.30 -13.69
N VAL A 28 4.57 7.54 -13.60
CA VAL A 28 3.31 7.88 -12.91
C VAL A 28 2.18 7.81 -13.94
N VAL A 29 1.13 7.05 -13.61
CA VAL A 29 -0.10 6.98 -14.42
C VAL A 29 -1.29 7.19 -13.49
N ARG A 30 -2.31 7.91 -13.97
CA ARG A 30 -3.53 8.09 -13.19
C ARG A 30 -4.42 6.85 -13.27
N ASN A 31 -5.24 6.63 -12.25
CA ASN A 31 -6.04 5.41 -12.12
C ASN A 31 -7.11 5.24 -13.20
N ASP A 32 -7.42 6.28 -13.95
CA ASP A 32 -8.39 6.29 -15.06
C ASP A 32 -7.76 6.60 -16.43
N GLU A 33 -6.42 6.61 -16.50
CA GLU A 33 -5.69 7.00 -17.72
C GLU A 33 -5.39 5.83 -18.64
N TYR A 34 -5.10 4.66 -18.08
CA TYR A 34 -4.69 3.47 -18.83
C TYR A 34 -5.47 2.24 -18.41
N THR A 35 -5.67 1.32 -19.34
CA THR A 35 -6.21 -0.01 -19.04
C THR A 35 -5.12 -0.90 -18.45
N VAL A 36 -5.50 -2.04 -17.89
CA VAL A 36 -4.57 -3.04 -17.37
C VAL A 36 -3.64 -3.54 -18.49
N GLU A 37 -4.19 -3.78 -19.69
CA GLU A 37 -3.43 -4.23 -20.84
C GLU A 37 -2.40 -3.19 -21.31
N GLU A 38 -2.76 -1.92 -21.25
CA GLU A 38 -1.84 -0.83 -21.58
C GLU A 38 -0.71 -0.71 -20.54
N ILE A 39 -1.03 -0.92 -19.26
CA ILE A 39 -0.02 -0.95 -18.19
C ILE A 39 0.92 -2.14 -18.40
N GLU A 40 0.39 -3.31 -18.73
CA GLU A 40 1.21 -4.50 -19.01
C GLU A 40 2.16 -4.26 -20.20
N ALA A 41 1.70 -3.55 -21.22
CA ALA A 41 2.53 -3.20 -22.36
C ALA A 41 3.72 -2.31 -22.02
N MET A 42 3.67 -1.60 -20.90
CA MET A 42 4.79 -0.80 -20.39
C MET A 42 5.88 -1.67 -19.76
N LYS A 43 5.61 -2.95 -19.53
CA LYS A 43 6.52 -3.93 -18.91
C LYS A 43 7.07 -3.47 -17.55
N PRO A 44 6.18 -3.14 -16.59
CA PRO A 44 6.64 -2.72 -15.28
C PRO A 44 7.28 -3.87 -14.50
N GLU A 45 8.26 -3.55 -13.67
CA GLU A 45 8.87 -4.51 -12.74
C GLU A 45 8.04 -4.64 -11.46
N ALA A 46 7.26 -3.61 -11.13
CA ALA A 46 6.40 -3.58 -9.95
C ALA A 46 5.32 -2.51 -10.12
N LEU A 47 4.26 -2.64 -9.32
CA LEU A 47 3.22 -1.62 -9.19
C LEU A 47 3.24 -1.04 -7.79
N ILE A 48 3.08 0.27 -7.69
CA ILE A 48 2.79 0.95 -6.43
C ILE A 48 1.48 1.70 -6.61
N LEU A 49 0.57 1.55 -5.65
CA LEU A 49 -0.75 2.16 -5.67
C LEU A 49 -0.76 3.27 -4.61
N SER A 50 -0.98 4.50 -5.05
CA SER A 50 -0.90 5.67 -4.16
C SER A 50 -2.08 5.77 -3.21
N PRO A 51 -1.96 6.59 -2.15
CA PRO A 51 -3.13 7.08 -1.43
C PRO A 51 -4.08 7.81 -2.36
N GLY A 52 -5.28 8.09 -1.88
CA GLY A 52 -6.27 8.87 -2.63
C GLY A 52 -7.57 9.01 -1.87
N PRO A 53 -8.49 9.85 -2.36
CA PRO A 53 -9.78 10.06 -1.74
C PRO A 53 -10.77 8.95 -2.07
N GLY A 54 -11.82 8.84 -1.28
CA GLY A 54 -12.95 7.97 -1.54
C GLY A 54 -12.70 6.52 -1.17
N LYS A 55 -13.41 5.64 -1.86
CA LYS A 55 -13.40 4.19 -1.62
C LYS A 55 -12.53 3.48 -2.65
N PRO A 56 -11.95 2.32 -2.30
CA PRO A 56 -11.15 1.56 -3.28
C PRO A 56 -11.95 1.14 -4.52
N ALA A 57 -13.24 0.88 -4.40
CA ALA A 57 -14.10 0.55 -5.54
C ALA A 57 -14.18 1.68 -6.58
N ASP A 58 -13.99 2.92 -6.16
CA ASP A 58 -14.03 4.11 -7.01
C ASP A 58 -12.63 4.55 -7.48
N ALA A 59 -11.61 3.74 -7.23
CA ALA A 59 -10.21 4.05 -7.56
C ALA A 59 -9.80 3.54 -8.96
N GLY A 60 -10.68 3.69 -9.94
CA GLY A 60 -10.38 3.37 -11.34
C GLY A 60 -9.89 1.93 -11.53
N VAL A 61 -8.71 1.78 -12.09
CA VAL A 61 -8.14 0.47 -12.48
C VAL A 61 -7.53 -0.32 -11.31
N CYS A 62 -7.44 0.26 -10.11
CA CYS A 62 -6.66 -0.32 -9.01
C CYS A 62 -7.01 -1.78 -8.66
N ILE A 63 -8.28 -2.07 -8.38
CA ILE A 63 -8.69 -3.43 -7.99
C ILE A 63 -8.45 -4.43 -9.14
N GLU A 64 -8.81 -4.05 -10.35
CA GLU A 64 -8.58 -4.88 -11.54
C GLU A 64 -7.07 -5.13 -11.75
N ALA A 65 -6.25 -4.10 -11.61
CA ALA A 65 -4.81 -4.22 -11.76
C ALA A 65 -4.19 -5.17 -10.72
N ILE A 66 -4.64 -5.06 -9.46
CA ILE A 66 -4.17 -5.95 -8.40
C ILE A 66 -4.47 -7.41 -8.76
N ARG A 67 -5.70 -7.69 -9.16
CA ARG A 67 -6.12 -9.05 -9.54
C ARG A 67 -5.35 -9.57 -10.75
N TYR A 68 -5.15 -8.71 -11.74
CA TYR A 68 -4.46 -9.09 -12.98
C TYR A 68 -2.98 -9.38 -12.75
N PHE A 69 -2.30 -8.52 -12.00
CA PHE A 69 -0.85 -8.63 -11.78
C PHE A 69 -0.45 -9.52 -10.60
N ALA A 70 -1.42 -10.01 -9.83
CA ALA A 70 -1.15 -10.93 -8.72
C ALA A 70 -0.42 -12.19 -9.26
N GLY A 71 0.73 -12.49 -8.65
CA GLY A 71 1.57 -13.60 -9.11
C GLY A 71 2.45 -13.30 -10.31
N LYS A 72 2.33 -12.11 -10.91
CA LYS A 72 3.14 -11.69 -12.07
C LYS A 72 4.26 -10.73 -11.67
N LEU A 73 3.99 -9.82 -10.74
CA LEU A 73 4.97 -8.85 -10.28
C LEU A 73 4.64 -8.37 -8.86
N PRO A 74 5.64 -7.80 -8.14
CA PRO A 74 5.39 -7.24 -6.81
C PRO A 74 4.46 -6.02 -6.84
N ILE A 75 3.63 -5.90 -5.79
CA ILE A 75 2.66 -4.81 -5.64
C ILE A 75 2.76 -4.22 -4.24
N PHE A 76 2.78 -2.90 -4.14
CA PHE A 76 2.76 -2.16 -2.88
C PHE A 76 1.60 -1.15 -2.91
N GLY A 77 0.66 -1.29 -1.98
CA GLY A 77 -0.47 -0.37 -1.84
C GLY A 77 -0.37 0.49 -0.59
N ILE A 78 -0.61 1.80 -0.75
CA ILE A 78 -0.54 2.78 0.33
C ILE A 78 -1.92 3.38 0.55
N CYS A 79 -2.43 3.31 1.77
CA CYS A 79 -3.73 3.85 2.20
C CYS A 79 -4.88 3.34 1.32
N LEU A 80 -5.36 4.13 0.38
CA LEU A 80 -6.38 3.67 -0.59
C LEU A 80 -5.90 2.44 -1.37
N GLY A 81 -4.63 2.39 -1.75
CA GLY A 81 -4.03 1.24 -2.42
C GLY A 81 -4.03 -0.02 -1.56
N HIS A 82 -3.79 0.10 -0.26
CA HIS A 82 -3.90 -1.00 0.70
C HIS A 82 -5.35 -1.49 0.79
N GLN A 83 -6.31 -0.57 0.87
CA GLN A 83 -7.73 -0.91 0.92
C GLN A 83 -8.16 -1.63 -0.36
N ALA A 84 -7.65 -1.20 -1.52
CA ALA A 84 -7.89 -1.86 -2.79
C ALA A 84 -7.33 -3.29 -2.82
N ILE A 85 -6.17 -3.53 -2.21
CA ILE A 85 -5.62 -4.88 -2.04
C ILE A 85 -6.58 -5.75 -1.23
N CYS A 86 -7.07 -5.24 -0.11
CA CYS A 86 -8.01 -5.99 0.73
C CYS A 86 -9.28 -6.37 -0.04
N GLU A 87 -9.88 -5.44 -0.76
CA GLU A 87 -11.09 -5.72 -1.55
C GLU A 87 -10.82 -6.60 -2.77
N ALA A 88 -9.64 -6.47 -3.41
CA ALA A 88 -9.29 -7.29 -4.56
C ALA A 88 -9.31 -8.79 -4.25
N PHE A 89 -8.98 -9.16 -3.03
CA PHE A 89 -8.96 -10.56 -2.59
C PHE A 89 -10.20 -10.97 -1.78
N GLY A 90 -11.25 -10.15 -1.80
CA GLY A 90 -12.53 -10.48 -1.21
C GLY A 90 -12.77 -9.97 0.21
N GLY A 91 -11.87 -9.15 0.74
CA GLY A 91 -12.06 -8.49 2.03
C GLY A 91 -13.03 -7.33 1.94
N ARG A 92 -13.40 -6.80 3.09
CA ARG A 92 -14.27 -5.65 3.19
C ARG A 92 -13.55 -4.46 3.82
N VAL A 93 -13.81 -3.28 3.29
CA VAL A 93 -13.35 -2.00 3.84
C VAL A 93 -14.57 -1.23 4.31
N SER A 94 -14.53 -0.72 5.54
CA SER A 94 -15.64 0.03 6.14
C SER A 94 -15.06 1.15 7.03
N TYR A 95 -15.90 1.76 7.83
CA TYR A 95 -15.45 2.85 8.71
C TYR A 95 -14.39 2.36 9.72
N ALA A 96 -13.33 3.16 9.87
CA ALA A 96 -12.30 2.92 10.88
C ALA A 96 -12.88 3.10 12.28
N LYS A 97 -12.25 2.47 13.27
CA LYS A 97 -12.62 2.61 14.68
C LYS A 97 -12.51 4.06 15.15
N GLU A 98 -11.53 4.78 14.61
CA GLU A 98 -11.30 6.19 14.90
C GLU A 98 -10.95 6.92 13.60
N LEU A 99 -11.59 8.09 13.37
CA LEU A 99 -11.23 8.96 12.25
C LEU A 99 -9.83 9.51 12.47
N MET A 100 -8.92 9.25 11.52
CA MET A 100 -7.55 9.72 11.55
C MET A 100 -7.35 10.84 10.53
N HIS A 101 -6.81 11.97 11.00
CA HIS A 101 -6.56 13.12 10.15
C HIS A 101 -5.19 13.73 10.51
N GLY A 102 -4.13 13.16 9.94
CA GLY A 102 -2.78 13.66 10.13
C GLY A 102 -2.21 13.43 11.52
N LYS A 103 -2.47 12.28 12.13
CA LYS A 103 -1.95 11.94 13.46
C LYS A 103 -0.77 10.98 13.35
N LYS A 104 0.28 11.30 14.11
CA LYS A 104 1.41 10.39 14.30
C LYS A 104 1.04 9.39 15.39
N LYS A 105 1.08 8.10 15.07
CA LYS A 105 0.70 7.02 15.97
C LYS A 105 1.74 5.92 15.96
N THR A 106 1.79 5.15 17.07
CA THR A 106 2.61 3.94 17.13
C THR A 106 1.89 2.80 16.44
N ILE A 107 2.61 2.10 15.58
CA ILE A 107 2.16 0.92 14.85
C ILE A 107 2.98 -0.27 15.36
N TYR A 108 2.29 -1.39 15.62
CA TYR A 108 2.92 -2.61 16.13
C TYR A 108 2.96 -3.67 15.04
N THR A 109 4.13 -4.27 14.82
CA THR A 109 4.26 -5.36 13.85
C THR A 109 3.64 -6.65 14.38
N VAL A 110 3.08 -7.45 13.47
CA VAL A 110 2.49 -8.77 13.77
C VAL A 110 3.22 -9.81 12.93
N GLY A 111 3.92 -10.71 13.61
CA GLY A 111 4.77 -11.68 12.90
C GLY A 111 5.93 -10.98 12.19
N LYS A 112 6.42 -11.61 11.12
CA LYS A 112 7.53 -11.08 10.34
C LYS A 112 7.09 -10.75 8.93
N SER A 113 7.47 -9.58 8.43
CA SER A 113 7.27 -9.18 7.05
C SER A 113 8.56 -8.59 6.50
N LYS A 114 8.88 -8.91 5.25
CA LYS A 114 10.06 -8.36 4.57
C LYS A 114 9.99 -6.85 4.45
N ILE A 115 8.77 -6.30 4.35
CA ILE A 115 8.57 -4.85 4.22
C ILE A 115 9.02 -4.10 5.49
N PHE A 116 8.99 -4.76 6.65
CA PHE A 116 9.33 -4.18 7.95
C PHE A 116 10.70 -4.64 8.49
N GLU A 117 11.51 -5.29 7.67
CA GLU A 117 12.87 -5.67 8.08
C GLU A 117 13.65 -4.45 8.58
N GLY A 118 14.27 -4.59 9.76
CA GLY A 118 15.08 -3.54 10.36
C GLY A 118 14.33 -2.57 11.27
N LEU A 119 13.00 -2.70 11.39
CA LEU A 119 12.19 -1.75 12.18
C LEU A 119 11.87 -2.20 13.61
N GLY A 120 12.10 -3.49 13.95
CA GLY A 120 11.77 -4.02 15.27
C GLY A 120 10.27 -4.29 15.43
N ASP A 121 9.78 -4.18 16.66
CA ASP A 121 8.41 -4.57 17.01
C ASP A 121 7.39 -3.44 16.88
N SER A 122 7.85 -2.21 16.72
CA SER A 122 6.97 -1.05 16.56
C SER A 122 7.69 0.09 15.85
N PHE A 123 6.92 1.00 15.28
CA PHE A 123 7.42 2.20 14.65
C PHE A 123 6.35 3.30 14.68
N GLN A 124 6.76 4.53 14.43
CA GLN A 124 5.84 5.67 14.33
C GLN A 124 5.42 5.87 12.89
N ALA A 125 4.15 6.16 12.66
CA ALA A 125 3.62 6.41 11.32
C ALA A 125 2.47 7.41 11.33
N ALA A 126 2.32 8.10 10.21
CA ALA A 126 1.23 9.05 10.00
C ALA A 126 -0.02 8.31 9.51
N ARG A 127 -1.16 8.64 10.09
CA ARG A 127 -2.48 8.09 9.71
C ARG A 127 -3.40 9.20 9.22
N TYR A 128 -3.98 8.98 8.03
CA TYR A 128 -4.92 9.90 7.36
C TYR A 128 -6.03 9.08 6.72
N HIS A 129 -6.91 8.45 7.52
CA HIS A 129 -7.95 7.61 6.95
C HIS A 129 -9.23 7.59 7.79
N SER A 130 -10.36 7.48 7.12
CA SER A 130 -11.67 7.27 7.73
C SER A 130 -12.19 5.86 7.51
N LEU A 131 -11.54 5.10 6.61
CA LEU A 131 -11.88 3.73 6.28
C LEU A 131 -10.72 2.80 6.64
N ALA A 132 -11.05 1.55 6.92
CA ALA A 132 -10.06 0.51 7.26
C ALA A 132 -10.59 -0.86 6.88
N ALA A 133 -9.67 -1.82 6.72
CA ALA A 133 -10.04 -3.21 6.48
C ALA A 133 -10.75 -3.79 7.71
N VAL A 134 -11.83 -4.53 7.46
CA VAL A 134 -12.60 -5.20 8.52
C VAL A 134 -11.92 -6.52 8.83
N ARG A 135 -11.41 -6.65 10.07
CA ARG A 135 -10.60 -7.81 10.48
C ARG A 135 -11.35 -9.13 10.29
N ASP A 136 -12.61 -9.22 10.71
CA ASP A 136 -13.39 -10.45 10.65
C ASP A 136 -13.77 -10.88 9.23
N GLU A 137 -13.59 -9.99 8.26
CA GLU A 137 -13.89 -10.26 6.85
C GLU A 137 -12.64 -10.27 5.97
N LEU A 138 -11.44 -10.31 6.59
CA LEU A 138 -10.20 -10.42 5.85
C LEU A 138 -10.08 -11.85 5.31
N PRO A 139 -9.77 -12.02 3.99
CA PRO A 139 -9.64 -13.36 3.41
C PRO A 139 -8.39 -14.09 3.91
N ASP A 140 -8.40 -15.42 3.86
CA ASP A 140 -7.27 -16.25 4.31
C ASP A 140 -6.00 -16.03 3.46
N THR A 141 -6.13 -15.48 2.26
CA THR A 141 -4.98 -15.17 1.39
C THR A 141 -4.21 -13.93 1.82
N LEU A 142 -4.76 -13.15 2.75
CA LEU A 142 -4.10 -11.97 3.31
C LEU A 142 -3.81 -12.16 4.80
N ARG A 143 -2.60 -11.81 5.19
CA ARG A 143 -2.13 -11.89 6.57
C ARG A 143 -1.94 -10.48 7.11
N VAL A 144 -2.42 -10.22 8.33
CA VAL A 144 -2.14 -8.96 9.03
C VAL A 144 -0.68 -8.94 9.47
N THR A 145 0.04 -7.89 9.10
CA THR A 145 1.47 -7.73 9.43
C THR A 145 1.76 -6.54 10.31
N ALA A 146 0.79 -5.65 10.52
CA ALA A 146 0.89 -4.57 11.49
C ALA A 146 -0.50 -4.14 11.92
N GLU A 147 -0.59 -3.64 13.16
CA GLU A 147 -1.84 -3.15 13.72
C GLU A 147 -1.61 -1.95 14.63
N ALA A 148 -2.64 -1.13 14.81
CA ALA A 148 -2.65 -0.03 15.73
C ALA A 148 -2.93 -0.52 17.16
N GLU A 149 -2.76 0.37 18.13
CA GLU A 149 -3.00 0.06 19.55
C GLU A 149 -4.42 -0.45 19.82
N ASP A 150 -5.40 0.07 19.08
CA ASP A 150 -6.82 -0.36 19.19
C ASP A 150 -7.13 -1.64 18.40
N GLY A 151 -6.13 -2.26 17.77
CA GLY A 151 -6.30 -3.48 16.97
C GLY A 151 -6.69 -3.23 15.52
N GLU A 152 -6.78 -1.97 15.07
CA GLU A 152 -7.08 -1.65 13.68
C GLU A 152 -5.96 -2.18 12.78
N ILE A 153 -6.33 -2.83 11.66
CA ILE A 153 -5.36 -3.35 10.70
C ILE A 153 -4.59 -2.18 10.06
N MET A 154 -3.27 -2.23 10.15
CA MET A 154 -2.39 -1.20 9.59
C MET A 154 -1.53 -1.70 8.44
N ALA A 155 -1.39 -3.00 8.27
CA ALA A 155 -0.70 -3.59 7.12
C ALA A 155 -1.16 -5.01 6.87
N VAL A 156 -1.15 -5.40 5.60
CA VAL A 156 -1.43 -6.77 5.15
C VAL A 156 -0.37 -7.21 4.15
N GLU A 157 -0.23 -8.52 4.03
CA GLU A 157 0.66 -9.16 3.07
C GLU A 157 -0.05 -10.39 2.51
N HIS A 158 0.08 -10.61 1.20
CA HIS A 158 -0.44 -11.83 0.59
C HIS A 158 0.37 -13.03 1.06
N THR A 159 -0.30 -14.16 1.30
CA THR A 159 0.35 -15.36 1.83
C THR A 159 1.27 -16.05 0.82
N GLU A 160 1.07 -15.83 -0.49
CA GLU A 160 1.85 -16.48 -1.55
C GLU A 160 2.61 -15.48 -2.43
N TYR A 161 2.01 -14.35 -2.76
CA TYR A 161 2.57 -13.39 -3.71
C TYR A 161 3.22 -12.20 -3.00
N PRO A 162 4.22 -11.54 -3.62
CA PRO A 162 4.84 -10.34 -3.02
C PRO A 162 3.93 -9.11 -3.17
N ILE A 163 2.81 -9.13 -2.47
CA ILE A 163 1.82 -8.06 -2.44
C ILE A 163 1.71 -7.55 -1.00
N TYR A 164 1.94 -6.26 -0.82
CA TYR A 164 2.03 -5.61 0.49
C TYR A 164 1.14 -4.38 0.52
N GLY A 165 0.37 -4.21 1.60
CA GLY A 165 -0.45 -3.03 1.81
C GLY A 165 -0.18 -2.41 3.15
N VAL A 166 -0.09 -1.08 3.20
CA VAL A 166 0.04 -0.31 4.44
C VAL A 166 -1.04 0.76 4.51
N GLN A 167 -1.74 0.84 5.64
CA GLN A 167 -2.82 1.80 5.83
C GLN A 167 -2.29 3.20 6.13
N PHE A 168 -1.11 3.29 6.71
CA PHE A 168 -0.46 4.55 7.03
C PHE A 168 0.28 5.12 5.83
N HIS A 169 0.85 6.32 5.99
CA HIS A 169 1.54 7.06 4.93
C HIS A 169 3.06 7.03 5.13
N PRO A 170 3.80 6.14 4.45
CA PRO A 170 5.26 6.09 4.57
C PRO A 170 5.95 7.33 4.01
N GLU A 171 5.29 8.08 3.12
CA GLU A 171 5.82 9.30 2.52
C GLU A 171 5.78 10.52 3.43
N SER A 172 5.02 10.44 4.53
CA SER A 172 4.88 11.55 5.47
C SER A 172 6.14 11.75 6.30
N VAL A 173 6.46 12.99 6.61
CA VAL A 173 7.55 13.33 7.55
C VAL A 173 7.30 12.75 8.94
N MET A 174 6.04 12.45 9.28
CA MET A 174 5.66 11.81 10.55
C MET A 174 5.87 10.30 10.55
N THR A 175 6.35 9.72 9.46
CA THR A 175 6.74 8.32 9.36
C THR A 175 8.26 8.24 9.14
N PRO A 176 9.07 8.29 10.22
CA PRO A 176 10.53 8.38 10.08
C PRO A 176 11.16 7.21 9.31
N ASP A 177 10.56 6.02 9.42
CA ASP A 177 11.07 4.79 8.81
C ASP A 177 10.46 4.48 7.45
N GLY A 178 9.72 5.42 6.86
CA GLY A 178 9.06 5.22 5.57
C GLY A 178 10.02 4.83 4.45
N LYS A 179 11.20 5.43 4.42
CA LYS A 179 12.22 5.13 3.41
C LYS A 179 12.75 3.69 3.55
N VAL A 180 12.88 3.18 4.77
CA VAL A 180 13.29 1.80 5.02
C VAL A 180 12.29 0.83 4.41
N MET A 181 11.00 1.10 4.57
CA MET A 181 9.92 0.26 4.02
C MET A 181 9.97 0.24 2.49
N VAL A 182 10.13 1.40 1.87
CA VAL A 182 10.24 1.48 0.40
C VAL A 182 11.52 0.78 -0.08
N GLN A 183 12.63 0.96 0.61
CA GLN A 183 13.88 0.26 0.28
C GLN A 183 13.68 -1.26 0.36
N ASN A 184 13.00 -1.74 1.39
CA ASN A 184 12.70 -3.16 1.54
C ASN A 184 11.85 -3.67 0.36
N PHE A 185 10.84 -2.90 -0.05
CA PHE A 185 10.03 -3.26 -1.20
C PHE A 185 10.87 -3.31 -2.49
N ILE A 186 11.69 -2.31 -2.73
CA ILE A 186 12.56 -2.27 -3.92
C ILE A 186 13.54 -3.44 -3.91
N ASN A 187 14.06 -3.83 -2.75
CA ASN A 187 14.92 -5.01 -2.63
C ASN A 187 14.17 -6.29 -3.04
N ILE A 188 12.87 -6.38 -2.73
CA ILE A 188 12.03 -7.50 -3.18
C ILE A 188 11.88 -7.48 -4.70
N VAL A 189 11.64 -6.31 -5.29
CA VAL A 189 11.50 -6.14 -6.74
C VAL A 189 12.78 -6.55 -7.49
N LYS A 190 13.95 -6.22 -6.96
CA LYS A 190 15.25 -6.46 -7.61
C LYS A 190 15.79 -7.87 -7.41
N ARG A 191 15.11 -8.71 -6.65
CA ARG A 191 15.46 -10.13 -6.51
C ARG A 191 14.97 -10.95 -7.75
#